data_841e1869e138f73aa203106d0a51dee8
#
_entry.id   841e1869e138f73aa203106d0a51dee8
#
_cell.length_a   1.000
_cell.length_b   1.000
_cell.length_c   1.000
_cell.angle_alpha   90.00
_cell.angle_beta   90.00
_cell.angle_gamma   90.00
#
_symmetry.space_group_name_H-M   'P 1'
#
loop_
_entity.id
_entity.type
_entity.pdbx_description
1 polymer ?
#
loop_
_entity_poly.entity_id
_entity_poly.type
_entity_poly.pdbx_seq_one_letter_code
_entity_poly.pdbx_strand_id
1 'polypeptide(L)'
;MSVQTKRLIKRVISYSGIFFFILAAGMLWWQLRNYSLSDIAHAILDIPFMNLTMACVACMLGYLALSLYDCLALNYVGGRVSWWKWMLAGMLGFAISNNAGHAVVSGGAIRYRLYTRWRIRGGDIVKMLTISGFTYFLGASAIVVISYFLVPHAVFQNSVGASIGINALFIFCLVTLLVYFATTMFFHKKSIKIGQLKFQIPSTRMAFAQTILGITDSILAGLVLYFCLTPFVKIPFVVFMGLFAIAQSTGVFSQVPGGIGVFETVFLVALPDTVDKANIFGALLAYRIIYYVLPLIGMGSLFFIYERWLRSRMKHWLNEAKEKIPAKISRIKSEIRIRK
;
A
#
# COMPACT_ATOMS: atom_id res chain seq x y z
N MET A 1 -24.96 -7.45 -20.79
CA MET A 1 -23.63 -6.90 -21.13
C MET A 1 -23.14 -7.61 -22.39
N SER A 2 -22.86 -6.88 -23.45
CA SER A 2 -22.49 -7.48 -24.75
C SER A 2 -21.12 -8.17 -24.67
N VAL A 3 -20.87 -9.13 -25.56
CA VAL A 3 -19.57 -9.84 -25.67
C VAL A 3 -18.43 -8.86 -25.96
N GLN A 4 -18.71 -7.80 -26.72
CA GLN A 4 -17.77 -6.72 -26.99
C GLN A 4 -17.40 -5.93 -25.71
N THR A 5 -18.38 -5.59 -24.88
CA THR A 5 -18.15 -4.89 -23.60
C THR A 5 -17.27 -5.74 -22.65
N LYS A 6 -17.49 -7.05 -22.60
CA LYS A 6 -16.64 -7.96 -21.80
C LYS A 6 -15.20 -8.04 -22.33
N ARG A 7 -15.01 -8.03 -23.66
CA ARG A 7 -13.66 -8.01 -24.27
C ARG A 7 -12.95 -6.68 -24.03
N LEU A 8 -13.67 -5.57 -24.11
CA LEU A 8 -13.12 -4.22 -23.86
C LEU A 8 -12.67 -4.08 -22.39
N ILE A 9 -13.54 -4.46 -21.45
CA ILE A 9 -13.22 -4.47 -20.01
C ILE A 9 -12.00 -5.36 -19.72
N LYS A 10 -11.93 -6.55 -20.35
CA LYS A 10 -10.79 -7.45 -20.18
C LYS A 10 -9.48 -6.86 -20.71
N ARG A 11 -9.52 -6.13 -21.84
CA ARG A 11 -8.37 -5.38 -22.37
C ARG A 11 -7.99 -4.23 -21.47
N VAL A 12 -8.93 -3.39 -21.05
CA VAL A 12 -8.68 -2.25 -20.15
C VAL A 12 -8.03 -2.74 -18.84
N ILE A 13 -8.58 -3.79 -18.22
CA ILE A 13 -7.99 -4.39 -17.00
C ILE A 13 -6.60 -4.99 -17.28
N SER A 14 -6.36 -5.56 -18.49
CA SER A 14 -5.06 -6.13 -18.84
C SER A 14 -3.97 -5.07 -19.00
N TYR A 15 -4.32 -3.88 -19.49
CA TYR A 15 -3.36 -2.78 -19.68
C TYR A 15 -3.30 -1.82 -18.49
N SER A 16 -4.30 -1.81 -17.60
CA SER A 16 -4.32 -0.91 -16.44
C SER A 16 -3.09 -1.08 -15.54
N GLY A 17 -2.63 -2.32 -15.32
CA GLY A 17 -1.43 -2.56 -14.52
C GLY A 17 -0.16 -1.96 -15.12
N ILE A 18 -0.02 -2.00 -16.43
CA ILE A 18 1.13 -1.38 -17.15
C ILE A 18 0.98 0.14 -17.11
N PHE A 19 -0.24 0.65 -17.31
CA PHE A 19 -0.53 2.09 -17.23
C PHE A 19 -0.19 2.66 -15.85
N PHE A 20 -0.64 2.02 -14.77
CA PHE A 20 -0.33 2.50 -13.42
C PHE A 20 1.14 2.34 -13.04
N PHE A 21 1.84 1.32 -13.57
CA PHE A 21 3.28 1.21 -13.41
C PHE A 21 4.02 2.36 -14.12
N ILE A 22 3.64 2.69 -15.35
CA ILE A 22 4.21 3.82 -16.10
C ILE A 22 3.89 5.15 -15.39
N LEU A 23 2.65 5.30 -14.90
CA LEU A 23 2.24 6.47 -14.14
C LEU A 23 3.07 6.63 -12.86
N ALA A 24 3.26 5.56 -12.10
CA ALA A 24 4.09 5.56 -10.89
C ALA A 24 5.55 5.90 -11.21
N ALA A 25 6.11 5.31 -12.26
CA ALA A 25 7.46 5.62 -12.72
C ALA A 25 7.60 7.07 -13.20
N GLY A 26 6.60 7.58 -13.92
CA GLY A 26 6.56 8.98 -14.35
C GLY A 26 6.48 9.97 -13.18
N MET A 27 5.65 9.66 -12.17
CA MET A 27 5.57 10.46 -10.94
C MET A 27 6.88 10.43 -10.16
N LEU A 28 7.51 9.26 -10.09
CA LEU A 28 8.82 9.11 -9.48
C LEU A 28 9.86 9.98 -10.18
N TRP A 29 9.91 9.92 -11.52
CA TRP A 29 10.80 10.77 -12.32
C TRP A 29 10.51 12.25 -12.09
N TRP A 30 9.22 12.64 -12.03
CA TRP A 30 8.82 14.02 -11.73
C TRP A 30 9.23 14.46 -10.33
N GLN A 31 9.19 13.56 -9.32
CA GLN A 31 9.68 13.82 -7.97
C GLN A 31 11.19 14.08 -7.94
N LEU A 32 11.95 13.27 -8.68
CA LEU A 32 13.41 13.29 -8.63
C LEU A 32 14.05 14.31 -9.58
N ARG A 33 13.32 14.80 -10.59
CA ARG A 33 13.87 15.70 -11.62
C ARG A 33 14.39 17.05 -11.10
N ASN A 34 13.91 17.50 -9.93
CA ASN A 34 14.31 18.77 -9.32
C ASN A 34 15.59 18.63 -8.50
N TYR A 35 16.12 17.42 -8.37
CA TYR A 35 17.36 17.11 -7.66
C TYR A 35 18.38 16.58 -8.63
N SER A 36 19.61 17.05 -8.52
CA SER A 36 20.71 16.44 -9.25
C SER A 36 21.03 15.07 -8.67
N LEU A 37 21.58 14.15 -9.47
CA LEU A 37 22.03 12.85 -8.96
C LEU A 37 23.10 12.99 -7.87
N SER A 38 23.93 14.05 -7.95
CA SER A 38 24.91 14.38 -6.92
C SER A 38 24.26 14.78 -5.60
N ASP A 39 23.21 15.61 -5.62
CA ASP A 39 22.50 16.02 -4.39
C ASP A 39 21.87 14.81 -3.69
N ILE A 40 21.28 13.90 -4.46
CA ILE A 40 20.72 12.65 -3.95
C ILE A 40 21.82 11.77 -3.34
N ALA A 41 22.94 11.63 -4.02
CA ALA A 41 24.05 10.82 -3.53
C ALA A 41 24.67 11.39 -2.24
N HIS A 42 24.89 12.72 -2.19
CA HIS A 42 25.39 13.38 -0.99
C HIS A 42 24.42 13.26 0.18
N ALA A 43 23.14 13.52 -0.02
CA ALA A 43 22.12 13.39 1.01
C ALA A 43 22.03 11.97 1.62
N ILE A 44 22.30 10.93 0.84
CA ILE A 44 22.33 9.55 1.32
C ILE A 44 23.66 9.21 2.02
N LEU A 45 24.78 9.70 1.47
CA LEU A 45 26.11 9.41 2.00
C LEU A 45 26.34 10.04 3.38
N ASP A 46 25.67 11.17 3.67
CA ASP A 46 25.72 11.83 4.98
C ASP A 46 24.97 11.03 6.08
N ILE A 47 24.15 10.06 5.70
CA ILE A 47 23.46 9.18 6.67
C ILE A 47 24.36 7.98 6.99
N PRO A 48 24.64 7.70 8.27
CA PRO A 48 25.45 6.53 8.65
C PRO A 48 24.88 5.23 8.09
N PHE A 49 25.76 4.35 7.63
CA PHE A 49 25.40 3.06 7.03
C PHE A 49 24.47 2.21 7.91
N MET A 50 24.68 2.23 9.23
CA MET A 50 23.83 1.51 10.19
C MET A 50 22.39 2.03 10.15
N ASN A 51 22.20 3.34 10.06
CA ASN A 51 20.88 3.96 9.99
C ASN A 51 20.17 3.59 8.69
N LEU A 52 20.87 3.61 7.55
CA LEU A 52 20.32 3.17 6.26
C LEU A 52 19.90 1.70 6.29
N THR A 53 20.75 0.84 6.90
CA THR A 53 20.44 -0.59 7.05
C THR A 53 19.18 -0.79 7.89
N MET A 54 19.07 -0.11 9.04
CA MET A 54 17.88 -0.16 9.89
C MET A 54 16.63 0.37 9.17
N ALA A 55 16.76 1.44 8.38
CA ALA A 55 15.68 1.97 7.56
C ALA A 55 15.23 0.94 6.50
N CYS A 56 16.15 0.26 5.83
CA CYS A 56 15.84 -0.80 4.87
C CYS A 56 15.13 -2.00 5.55
N VAL A 57 15.60 -2.43 6.72
CA VAL A 57 14.95 -3.51 7.49
C VAL A 57 13.53 -3.09 7.90
N ALA A 58 13.35 -1.87 8.42
CA ALA A 58 12.03 -1.34 8.76
C ALA A 58 11.11 -1.29 7.54
N CYS A 59 11.62 -0.89 6.37
CA CYS A 59 10.89 -0.89 5.11
C CYS A 59 10.45 -2.31 4.71
N MET A 60 11.35 -3.29 4.76
CA MET A 60 11.01 -4.70 4.46
C MET A 60 9.91 -5.22 5.38
N LEU A 61 10.06 -5.00 6.69
CA LEU A 61 9.04 -5.40 7.67
C LEU A 61 7.71 -4.67 7.45
N GLY A 62 7.76 -3.37 7.08
CA GLY A 62 6.58 -2.58 6.71
C GLY A 62 5.85 -3.18 5.51
N TYR A 63 6.55 -3.54 4.45
CA TYR A 63 5.93 -4.17 3.29
C TYR A 63 5.40 -5.58 3.58
N LEU A 64 6.04 -6.33 4.50
CA LEU A 64 5.47 -7.58 5.02
C LEU A 64 4.17 -7.31 5.78
N ALA A 65 4.14 -6.31 6.67
CA ALA A 65 2.92 -5.89 7.37
C ALA A 65 1.82 -5.47 6.39
N LEU A 66 2.15 -4.65 5.38
CA LEU A 66 1.22 -4.25 4.32
C LEU A 66 0.66 -5.45 3.55
N SER A 67 1.45 -6.51 3.34
CA SER A 67 0.95 -7.71 2.69
C SER A 67 -0.10 -8.45 3.54
N LEU A 68 -0.01 -8.37 4.87
CA LEU A 68 -0.99 -8.95 5.78
C LEU A 68 -2.38 -8.27 5.70
N TYR A 69 -2.47 -7.05 5.19
CA TYR A 69 -3.76 -6.42 4.88
C TYR A 69 -4.56 -7.25 3.88
N ASP A 70 -3.88 -7.77 2.85
CA ASP A 70 -4.52 -8.61 1.84
C ASP A 70 -4.92 -9.99 2.43
N CYS A 71 -4.09 -10.55 3.34
CA CYS A 71 -4.43 -11.77 4.08
C CYS A 71 -5.70 -11.56 4.93
N LEU A 72 -5.76 -10.45 5.68
CA LEU A 72 -6.90 -10.12 6.53
C LEU A 72 -8.17 -9.89 5.68
N ALA A 73 -8.03 -9.18 4.56
CA ALA A 73 -9.12 -8.92 3.63
C ALA A 73 -9.62 -10.20 2.93
N LEU A 74 -8.72 -11.14 2.59
CA LEU A 74 -9.09 -12.47 2.08
C LEU A 74 -9.90 -13.26 3.10
N ASN A 75 -9.48 -13.26 4.36
CA ASN A 75 -10.23 -13.92 5.44
C ASN A 75 -11.64 -13.33 5.59
N TYR A 76 -11.78 -12.01 5.43
CA TYR A 76 -13.08 -11.34 5.47
C TYR A 76 -14.04 -11.81 4.38
N VAL A 77 -13.55 -12.03 3.15
CA VAL A 77 -14.39 -12.49 2.03
C VAL A 77 -14.47 -14.02 1.94
N GLY A 78 -13.82 -14.76 2.83
CA GLY A 78 -13.74 -16.24 2.78
C GLY A 78 -12.91 -16.74 1.59
N GLY A 79 -12.08 -15.91 1.00
CA GLY A 79 -11.21 -16.25 -0.13
C GLY A 79 -10.03 -17.12 0.33
N ARG A 80 -9.63 -18.10 -0.50
CA ARG A 80 -8.47 -18.95 -0.24
C ARG A 80 -7.49 -18.86 -1.41
N VAL A 81 -6.29 -18.36 -1.12
CA VAL A 81 -5.15 -18.39 -2.04
C VAL A 81 -3.88 -18.73 -1.26
N SER A 82 -2.87 -19.26 -1.95
CA SER A 82 -1.59 -19.61 -1.32
C SER A 82 -0.94 -18.34 -0.72
N TRP A 83 -0.19 -18.52 0.36
CA TRP A 83 0.43 -17.42 1.13
C TRP A 83 1.28 -16.48 0.26
N TRP A 84 2.10 -16.98 -0.65
CA TRP A 84 2.94 -16.16 -1.53
C TRP A 84 2.13 -15.29 -2.52
N LYS A 85 0.88 -15.71 -2.86
CA LYS A 85 0.00 -14.97 -3.77
C LYS A 85 -0.52 -13.69 -3.12
N TRP A 86 -1.09 -13.77 -1.92
CA TRP A 86 -1.55 -12.56 -1.24
C TRP A 86 -0.39 -11.68 -0.81
N MET A 87 0.78 -12.26 -0.48
CA MET A 87 2.00 -11.51 -0.19
C MET A 87 2.47 -10.73 -1.42
N LEU A 88 2.56 -11.37 -2.58
CA LEU A 88 2.92 -10.71 -3.84
C LEU A 88 1.91 -9.61 -4.22
N ALA A 89 0.60 -9.90 -4.15
CA ALA A 89 -0.44 -8.94 -4.50
C ALA A 89 -0.47 -7.74 -3.55
N GLY A 90 -0.30 -7.98 -2.26
CA GLY A 90 -0.24 -6.96 -1.22
C GLY A 90 0.96 -6.03 -1.41
N MET A 91 2.17 -6.59 -1.41
CA MET A 91 3.40 -5.82 -1.57
C MET A 91 3.40 -5.01 -2.87
N LEU A 92 3.10 -5.64 -4.01
CA LEU A 92 3.06 -4.96 -5.31
C LEU A 92 1.97 -3.89 -5.36
N GLY A 93 0.78 -4.23 -4.85
CA GLY A 93 -0.34 -3.30 -4.78
C GLY A 93 -0.01 -2.05 -3.98
N PHE A 94 0.64 -2.20 -2.81
CA PHE A 94 1.05 -1.06 -2.00
C PHE A 94 2.24 -0.30 -2.58
N ALA A 95 3.24 -1.00 -3.16
CA ALA A 95 4.35 -0.33 -3.83
C ALA A 95 3.87 0.62 -4.95
N ILE A 96 2.85 0.21 -5.71
CA ILE A 96 2.25 1.05 -6.74
C ILE A 96 1.36 2.14 -6.13
N SER A 97 0.52 1.80 -5.14
CA SER A 97 -0.38 2.76 -4.48
C SER A 97 0.37 3.92 -3.85
N ASN A 98 1.44 3.63 -3.12
CA ASN A 98 2.23 4.63 -2.41
C ASN A 98 2.85 5.66 -3.37
N ASN A 99 3.24 5.22 -4.57
CA ASN A 99 3.86 6.09 -5.58
C ASN A 99 2.83 6.83 -6.46
N ALA A 100 1.80 6.13 -6.93
CA ALA A 100 0.87 6.69 -7.91
C ALA A 100 -0.22 7.59 -7.32
N GLY A 101 -0.33 7.65 -5.99
CA GLY A 101 -1.49 8.29 -5.36
C GLY A 101 -2.79 7.54 -5.64
N HIS A 102 -3.93 8.04 -5.15
CA HIS A 102 -5.23 7.38 -5.35
C HIS A 102 -5.17 5.86 -5.10
N ALA A 103 -4.67 5.47 -3.94
CA ALA A 103 -4.29 4.11 -3.55
C ALA A 103 -5.30 3.01 -3.94
N VAL A 104 -6.59 3.32 -3.85
CA VAL A 104 -7.68 2.39 -4.21
C VAL A 104 -7.70 2.08 -5.71
N VAL A 105 -7.39 3.07 -6.56
CA VAL A 105 -7.46 2.92 -8.02
C VAL A 105 -6.17 2.27 -8.55
N SER A 106 -5.00 2.78 -8.20
CA SER A 106 -3.72 2.34 -8.75
C SER A 106 -3.33 0.94 -8.28
N GLY A 107 -3.18 0.74 -6.98
CA GLY A 107 -2.88 -0.59 -6.42
C GLY A 107 -4.05 -1.56 -6.49
N GLY A 108 -5.29 -1.03 -6.50
CA GLY A 108 -6.50 -1.82 -6.69
C GLY A 108 -6.55 -2.50 -8.06
N ALA A 109 -6.12 -1.84 -9.14
CA ALA A 109 -6.10 -2.42 -10.48
C ALA A 109 -5.15 -3.64 -10.59
N ILE A 110 -3.97 -3.57 -9.97
CA ILE A 110 -3.02 -4.69 -9.92
C ILE A 110 -3.59 -5.85 -9.10
N ARG A 111 -4.13 -5.58 -7.90
CA ARG A 111 -4.80 -6.58 -7.08
C ARG A 111 -5.95 -7.22 -7.83
N TYR A 112 -6.80 -6.43 -8.48
CA TYR A 112 -7.90 -6.93 -9.29
C TYR A 112 -7.41 -7.89 -10.37
N ARG A 113 -6.33 -7.53 -11.10
CA ARG A 113 -5.73 -8.37 -12.14
C ARG A 113 -5.19 -9.68 -11.58
N LEU A 114 -4.49 -9.66 -10.45
CA LEU A 114 -3.90 -10.85 -9.83
C LEU A 114 -4.98 -11.75 -9.24
N TYR A 115 -5.87 -11.22 -8.42
CA TYR A 115 -6.88 -12.00 -7.73
C TYR A 115 -7.93 -12.61 -8.67
N THR A 116 -8.33 -11.91 -9.75
CA THR A 116 -9.20 -12.49 -10.77
C THR A 116 -8.55 -13.70 -11.48
N ARG A 117 -7.25 -13.67 -11.71
CA ARG A 117 -6.48 -14.82 -12.20
C ARG A 117 -6.54 -16.01 -11.23
N TRP A 118 -6.55 -15.74 -9.95
CA TRP A 118 -6.64 -16.77 -8.91
C TRP A 118 -8.09 -17.13 -8.53
N ARG A 119 -9.03 -16.77 -9.39
CA ARG A 119 -10.46 -17.12 -9.32
C ARG A 119 -11.21 -16.46 -8.16
N ILE A 120 -10.71 -15.36 -7.61
CA ILE A 120 -11.48 -14.52 -6.68
C ILE A 120 -12.48 -13.68 -7.49
N ARG A 121 -13.71 -13.58 -7.02
CA ARG A 121 -14.78 -12.83 -7.70
C ARG A 121 -14.51 -11.33 -7.62
N GLY A 122 -14.80 -10.60 -8.71
CA GLY A 122 -14.55 -9.15 -8.76
C GLY A 122 -15.20 -8.35 -7.63
N GLY A 123 -16.44 -8.72 -7.24
CA GLY A 123 -17.11 -8.09 -6.10
C GLY A 123 -16.41 -8.33 -4.76
N ASP A 124 -15.80 -9.49 -4.55
CA ASP A 124 -15.06 -9.80 -3.34
C ASP A 124 -13.72 -9.05 -3.32
N ILE A 125 -13.09 -8.84 -4.48
CA ILE A 125 -11.88 -8.01 -4.59
C ILE A 125 -12.19 -6.55 -4.19
N VAL A 126 -13.33 -6.00 -4.61
CA VAL A 126 -13.73 -4.65 -4.18
C VAL A 126 -13.91 -4.59 -2.67
N LYS A 127 -14.55 -5.60 -2.06
CA LYS A 127 -14.65 -5.69 -0.59
C LYS A 127 -13.29 -5.75 0.08
N MET A 128 -12.35 -6.55 -0.47
CA MET A 128 -10.98 -6.64 0.04
C MET A 128 -10.28 -5.27 0.02
N LEU A 129 -10.36 -4.53 -1.09
CA LEU A 129 -9.78 -3.21 -1.20
C LEU A 129 -10.38 -2.22 -0.18
N THR A 130 -11.69 -2.28 0.03
CA THR A 130 -12.38 -1.48 1.04
C THR A 130 -11.89 -1.81 2.45
N ILE A 131 -11.80 -3.10 2.80
CA ILE A 131 -11.30 -3.55 4.10
C ILE A 131 -9.83 -3.14 4.32
N SER A 132 -8.98 -3.27 3.30
CA SER A 132 -7.58 -2.81 3.38
C SER A 132 -7.50 -1.29 3.60
N GLY A 133 -8.33 -0.50 2.91
CA GLY A 133 -8.42 0.94 3.13
C GLY A 133 -8.84 1.30 4.56
N PHE A 134 -9.85 0.61 5.10
CA PHE A 134 -10.26 0.78 6.50
C PHE A 134 -9.15 0.40 7.47
N THR A 135 -8.42 -0.69 7.22
CA THR A 135 -7.29 -1.12 8.06
C THR A 135 -6.22 -0.03 8.17
N TYR A 136 -5.83 0.55 7.03
CA TYR A 136 -4.90 1.68 7.00
C TYR A 136 -5.43 2.88 7.79
N PHE A 137 -6.67 3.27 7.53
CA PHE A 137 -7.29 4.43 8.16
C PHE A 137 -7.44 4.28 9.68
N LEU A 138 -7.80 3.09 10.16
CA LEU A 138 -7.87 2.79 11.59
C LEU A 138 -6.50 2.86 12.27
N GLY A 139 -5.47 2.33 11.63
CA GLY A 139 -4.09 2.40 12.15
C GLY A 139 -3.59 3.84 12.22
N ALA A 140 -3.74 4.61 11.16
CA ALA A 140 -3.38 6.03 11.13
C ALA A 140 -4.14 6.83 12.21
N SER A 141 -5.46 6.60 12.35
CA SER A 141 -6.28 7.24 13.38
C SER A 141 -5.82 6.88 14.79
N ALA A 142 -5.47 5.62 15.03
CA ALA A 142 -4.97 5.16 16.32
C ALA A 142 -3.63 5.82 16.68
N ILE A 143 -2.70 5.95 15.73
CA ILE A 143 -1.42 6.65 15.94
C ILE A 143 -1.66 8.13 16.29
N VAL A 144 -2.57 8.81 15.58
CA VAL A 144 -2.93 10.20 15.89
C VAL A 144 -3.44 10.32 17.31
N VAL A 145 -4.36 9.43 17.72
CA VAL A 145 -4.95 9.44 19.07
C VAL A 145 -3.90 9.13 20.15
N ILE A 146 -3.08 8.10 19.95
CA ILE A 146 -2.01 7.74 20.89
C ILE A 146 -1.00 8.89 21.01
N SER A 147 -0.58 9.47 19.91
CA SER A 147 0.39 10.57 19.90
C SER A 147 -0.15 11.81 20.60
N TYR A 148 -1.43 12.12 20.44
CA TYR A 148 -2.05 13.26 21.10
C TYR A 148 -1.96 13.18 22.63
N PHE A 149 -2.12 11.99 23.22
CA PHE A 149 -1.99 11.79 24.66
C PHE A 149 -0.55 11.71 25.16
N LEU A 150 0.36 11.22 24.34
CA LEU A 150 1.75 10.97 24.75
C LEU A 150 2.69 12.14 24.48
N VAL A 151 2.35 13.03 23.55
CA VAL A 151 3.18 14.19 23.20
C VAL A 151 2.74 15.40 24.01
N PRO A 152 3.66 16.08 24.71
CA PRO A 152 3.33 17.31 25.42
C PRO A 152 2.69 18.34 24.49
N HIS A 153 1.57 18.90 24.87
CA HIS A 153 0.82 19.87 24.05
C HIS A 153 1.65 21.11 23.67
N ALA A 154 2.63 21.48 24.50
CA ALA A 154 3.55 22.57 24.22
C ALA A 154 4.31 22.43 22.87
N VAL A 155 4.55 21.19 22.39
CA VAL A 155 5.22 20.94 21.12
C VAL A 155 4.37 21.39 19.91
N PHE A 156 3.06 21.44 20.07
CA PHE A 156 2.10 21.75 19.00
C PHE A 156 1.50 23.16 19.09
N GLN A 157 1.87 23.95 20.11
CA GLN A 157 1.21 25.21 20.44
C GLN A 157 1.80 26.45 19.76
N ASN A 158 2.72 26.30 18.82
CA ASN A 158 3.42 27.43 18.18
C ASN A 158 2.51 28.40 17.39
N SER A 159 1.23 28.05 17.15
CA SER A 159 0.20 28.96 16.66
C SER A 159 -1.20 28.48 17.02
N VAL A 160 -2.13 29.44 17.25
CA VAL A 160 -3.54 29.14 17.58
C VAL A 160 -4.20 28.30 16.46
N GLY A 161 -3.90 28.57 15.21
CA GLY A 161 -4.44 27.83 14.08
C GLY A 161 -3.96 26.37 14.03
N ALA A 162 -2.69 26.10 14.35
CA ALA A 162 -2.15 24.75 14.42
C ALA A 162 -2.81 23.95 15.55
N SER A 163 -3.04 24.56 16.73
CA SER A 163 -3.70 23.94 17.86
C SER A 163 -5.15 23.54 17.53
N ILE A 164 -5.92 24.39 16.86
CA ILE A 164 -7.30 24.07 16.42
C ILE A 164 -7.30 22.91 15.43
N GLY A 165 -6.39 22.91 14.45
CA GLY A 165 -6.29 21.85 13.43
C GLY A 165 -5.94 20.49 14.05
N ILE A 166 -5.00 20.44 14.99
CA ILE A 166 -4.57 19.22 15.68
C ILE A 166 -5.72 18.66 16.56
N ASN A 167 -6.41 19.52 17.31
CA ASN A 167 -7.55 19.12 18.13
C ASN A 167 -8.70 18.56 17.25
N ALA A 168 -9.00 19.21 16.13
CA ALA A 168 -10.00 18.74 15.19
C ALA A 168 -9.64 17.38 14.59
N LEU A 169 -8.37 17.18 14.21
CA LEU A 169 -7.86 15.91 13.70
C LEU A 169 -7.96 14.81 14.77
N PHE A 170 -7.57 15.10 16.01
CA PHE A 170 -7.69 14.18 17.14
C PHE A 170 -9.13 13.75 17.37
N ILE A 171 -10.07 14.71 17.49
CA ILE A 171 -11.49 14.43 17.69
C ILE A 171 -12.04 13.58 16.56
N PHE A 172 -11.72 13.92 15.31
CA PHE A 172 -12.14 13.16 14.13
C PHE A 172 -11.65 11.70 14.17
N CYS A 173 -10.36 11.49 14.49
CA CYS A 173 -9.78 10.16 14.60
C CYS A 173 -10.38 9.37 15.77
N LEU A 174 -10.56 10.00 16.93
CA LEU A 174 -11.15 9.38 18.11
C LEU A 174 -12.59 8.94 17.83
N VAL A 175 -13.42 9.83 17.31
CA VAL A 175 -14.82 9.53 16.93
C VAL A 175 -14.87 8.40 15.91
N THR A 176 -14.00 8.41 14.92
CA THR A 176 -13.93 7.34 13.92
C THR A 176 -13.63 5.98 14.56
N LEU A 177 -12.64 5.89 15.43
CA LEU A 177 -12.33 4.66 16.17
C LEU A 177 -13.52 4.21 17.03
N LEU A 178 -14.09 5.11 17.82
CA LEU A 178 -15.22 4.79 18.70
C LEU A 178 -16.43 4.29 17.91
N VAL A 179 -16.82 4.97 16.84
CA VAL A 179 -17.93 4.58 15.98
C VAL A 179 -17.65 3.24 15.30
N TYR A 180 -16.43 3.01 14.82
CA TYR A 180 -16.07 1.75 14.19
C TYR A 180 -16.16 0.59 15.18
N PHE A 181 -15.54 0.72 16.35
CA PHE A 181 -15.58 -0.34 17.38
C PHE A 181 -17.01 -0.57 17.92
N ALA A 182 -17.78 0.49 18.17
CA ALA A 182 -19.19 0.36 18.54
C ALA A 182 -19.99 -0.39 17.44
N THR A 183 -19.78 -0.04 16.17
CA THR A 183 -20.45 -0.71 15.04
C THR A 183 -20.09 -2.19 15.00
N THR A 184 -18.82 -2.56 15.18
CA THR A 184 -18.40 -3.97 15.17
C THR A 184 -18.89 -4.74 16.39
N MET A 185 -19.04 -4.09 17.54
CA MET A 185 -19.52 -4.70 18.77
C MET A 185 -21.03 -4.99 18.73
N PHE A 186 -21.82 -3.99 18.31
CA PHE A 186 -23.29 -4.09 18.36
C PHE A 186 -23.92 -4.66 17.09
N PHE A 187 -23.26 -4.55 15.93
CA PHE A 187 -23.86 -4.86 14.63
C PHE A 187 -23.11 -5.89 13.78
N HIS A 188 -22.12 -6.61 14.33
CA HIS A 188 -21.25 -7.55 13.60
C HIS A 188 -21.99 -8.67 12.84
N LYS A 189 -23.24 -8.99 13.19
CA LYS A 189 -24.09 -9.97 12.47
C LYS A 189 -24.88 -9.35 11.32
N LYS A 190 -24.89 -8.00 11.22
CA LYS A 190 -25.62 -7.29 10.17
C LYS A 190 -24.77 -7.10 8.92
N SER A 191 -25.44 -6.86 7.81
CA SER A 191 -24.80 -6.52 6.55
C SER A 191 -25.38 -5.26 5.98
N ILE A 192 -24.53 -4.44 5.39
CA ILE A 192 -24.88 -3.19 4.72
C ILE A 192 -24.82 -3.46 3.22
N LYS A 193 -25.88 -3.10 2.49
CA LYS A 193 -25.91 -3.20 1.04
C LYS A 193 -25.51 -1.84 0.45
N ILE A 194 -24.41 -1.81 -0.29
CA ILE A 194 -23.92 -0.63 -0.99
C ILE A 194 -23.95 -0.95 -2.49
N GLY A 195 -24.89 -0.36 -3.20
CA GLY A 195 -25.15 -0.72 -4.61
C GLY A 195 -25.54 -2.19 -4.76
N GLN A 196 -24.77 -2.92 -5.56
CA GLN A 196 -24.97 -4.37 -5.77
C GLN A 196 -24.14 -5.25 -4.80
N LEU A 197 -23.29 -4.65 -3.98
CA LEU A 197 -22.41 -5.37 -3.06
C LEU A 197 -23.00 -5.41 -1.66
N LYS A 198 -22.91 -6.58 -1.03
CA LYS A 198 -23.29 -6.79 0.37
C LYS A 198 -22.03 -6.89 1.22
N PHE A 199 -21.82 -5.91 2.10
CA PHE A 199 -20.73 -5.88 3.06
C PHE A 199 -21.23 -6.41 4.40
N GLN A 200 -20.54 -7.37 4.96
CA GLN A 200 -20.77 -7.80 6.33
C GLN A 200 -19.99 -6.89 7.28
N ILE A 201 -20.60 -6.51 8.39
CA ILE A 201 -19.87 -5.74 9.41
C ILE A 201 -18.83 -6.69 10.03
N PRO A 202 -17.53 -6.29 10.06
CA PRO A 202 -16.48 -7.13 10.62
C PRO A 202 -16.75 -7.47 12.08
N SER A 203 -16.22 -8.59 12.55
CA SER A 203 -16.25 -8.90 13.97
C SER A 203 -15.31 -7.99 14.76
N THR A 204 -15.58 -7.81 16.05
CA THR A 204 -14.72 -7.03 16.95
C THR A 204 -13.27 -7.55 16.96
N ARG A 205 -13.08 -8.88 16.90
CA ARG A 205 -11.74 -9.48 16.77
C ARG A 205 -11.02 -9.03 15.50
N MET A 206 -11.74 -8.95 14.41
CA MET A 206 -11.20 -8.46 13.14
C MET A 206 -10.89 -6.96 13.21
N ALA A 207 -11.74 -6.15 13.87
CA ALA A 207 -11.48 -4.74 14.09
C ALA A 207 -10.19 -4.49 14.89
N PHE A 208 -9.97 -5.26 15.96
CA PHE A 208 -8.70 -5.23 16.69
C PHE A 208 -7.50 -5.62 15.82
N ALA A 209 -7.62 -6.73 15.07
CA ALA A 209 -6.55 -7.17 14.17
C ALA A 209 -6.21 -6.10 13.10
N GLN A 210 -7.23 -5.44 12.52
CA GLN A 210 -7.06 -4.33 11.59
C GLN A 210 -6.32 -3.16 12.25
N THR A 211 -6.77 -2.74 13.42
CA THR A 211 -6.17 -1.60 14.13
C THR A 211 -4.72 -1.88 14.52
N ILE A 212 -4.43 -3.05 15.10
CA ILE A 212 -3.06 -3.45 15.46
C ILE A 212 -2.17 -3.50 14.22
N LEU A 213 -2.65 -4.12 13.15
CA LEU A 213 -1.89 -4.22 11.90
C LEU A 213 -1.63 -2.83 11.30
N GLY A 214 -2.62 -1.94 11.31
CA GLY A 214 -2.47 -0.57 10.83
C GLY A 214 -1.52 0.28 11.69
N ILE A 215 -1.53 0.10 13.02
CA ILE A 215 -0.55 0.72 13.93
C ILE A 215 0.85 0.22 13.61
N THR A 216 1.02 -1.11 13.46
CA THR A 216 2.31 -1.73 13.15
C THR A 216 2.87 -1.20 11.82
N ASP A 217 2.05 -1.13 10.79
CA ASP A 217 2.43 -0.55 9.50
C ASP A 217 2.87 0.91 9.63
N SER A 218 2.07 1.74 10.31
CA SER A 218 2.39 3.16 10.53
C SER A 218 3.68 3.35 11.32
N ILE A 219 3.94 2.53 12.34
CA ILE A 219 5.18 2.56 13.11
C ILE A 219 6.37 2.17 12.22
N LEU A 220 6.25 1.10 11.43
CA LEU A 220 7.32 0.64 10.56
C LEU A 220 7.63 1.65 9.46
N ALA A 221 6.61 2.28 8.86
CA ALA A 221 6.79 3.37 7.92
C ALA A 221 7.48 4.59 8.55
N GLY A 222 7.07 4.95 9.78
CA GLY A 222 7.70 6.02 10.55
C GLY A 222 9.15 5.71 10.91
N LEU A 223 9.46 4.47 11.29
CA LEU A 223 10.83 4.03 11.61
C LEU A 223 11.78 4.21 10.42
N VAL A 224 11.33 4.03 9.18
CA VAL A 224 12.19 4.28 8.01
C VAL A 224 12.68 5.72 7.99
N LEU A 225 11.78 6.69 8.17
CA LEU A 225 12.17 8.11 8.22
C LEU A 225 12.93 8.43 9.50
N TYR A 226 12.52 7.86 10.63
CA TYR A 226 13.18 8.08 11.92
C TYR A 226 14.67 7.75 11.85
N PHE A 227 15.03 6.58 11.29
CA PHE A 227 16.44 6.20 11.13
C PHE A 227 17.19 7.11 10.16
N CYS A 228 16.55 7.62 9.12
CA CYS A 228 17.17 8.59 8.22
C CYS A 228 17.39 9.97 8.89
N LEU A 229 16.52 10.36 9.82
CA LEU A 229 16.49 11.69 10.42
C LEU A 229 17.34 11.81 11.70
N THR A 230 17.40 10.75 12.51
CA THR A 230 18.10 10.75 13.82
C THR A 230 19.57 11.14 13.79
N PRO A 231 20.38 10.94 12.73
CA PRO A 231 21.75 11.46 12.69
C PRO A 231 21.84 12.98 12.76
N PHE A 232 20.81 13.68 12.28
CA PHE A 232 20.78 15.13 12.18
C PHE A 232 19.97 15.79 13.28
N VAL A 233 18.95 15.09 13.81
CA VAL A 233 18.01 15.66 14.78
C VAL A 233 17.71 14.66 15.90
N LYS A 234 17.97 15.07 17.14
CA LYS A 234 17.62 14.27 18.34
C LYS A 234 16.18 14.57 18.74
N ILE A 235 15.25 13.71 18.34
CA ILE A 235 13.83 13.81 18.68
C ILE A 235 13.41 12.52 19.42
N PRO A 236 12.70 12.60 20.54
CA PRO A 236 12.08 11.42 21.15
C PRO A 236 11.14 10.72 20.16
N PHE A 237 11.21 9.40 20.08
CA PHE A 237 10.46 8.62 19.08
C PHE A 237 8.95 8.91 19.12
N VAL A 238 8.36 9.09 20.29
CA VAL A 238 6.92 9.37 20.44
C VAL A 238 6.54 10.72 19.80
N VAL A 239 7.36 11.75 20.03
CA VAL A 239 7.16 13.08 19.42
C VAL A 239 7.30 13.00 17.90
N PHE A 240 8.31 12.27 17.44
CA PHE A 240 8.51 12.01 16.01
C PHE A 240 7.30 11.29 15.40
N MET A 241 6.76 10.24 16.05
CA MET A 241 5.58 9.52 15.54
C MET A 241 4.34 10.40 15.46
N GLY A 242 4.16 11.32 16.41
CA GLY A 242 3.09 12.33 16.33
C GLY A 242 3.24 13.23 15.11
N LEU A 243 4.44 13.74 14.88
CA LEU A 243 4.77 14.57 13.72
C LEU A 243 4.60 13.78 12.40
N PHE A 244 5.07 12.54 12.36
CA PHE A 244 4.91 11.64 11.22
C PHE A 244 3.42 11.38 10.91
N ALA A 245 2.60 11.13 11.92
CA ALA A 245 1.16 10.91 11.75
C ALA A 245 0.44 12.14 11.20
N ILE A 246 0.81 13.35 11.66
CA ILE A 246 0.28 14.60 11.13
C ILE A 246 0.73 14.79 9.68
N ALA A 247 2.02 14.61 9.38
CA ALA A 247 2.55 14.76 8.03
C ALA A 247 1.91 13.76 7.05
N GLN A 248 1.75 12.51 7.46
CA GLN A 248 1.11 11.47 6.65
C GLN A 248 -0.38 11.77 6.43
N SER A 249 -1.10 12.19 7.47
CA SER A 249 -2.51 12.54 7.37
C SER A 249 -2.73 13.73 6.45
N THR A 250 -1.95 14.80 6.60
CA THR A 250 -2.03 15.98 5.73
C THR A 250 -1.67 15.64 4.29
N GLY A 251 -0.67 14.78 4.07
CA GLY A 251 -0.32 14.25 2.75
C GLY A 251 -1.49 13.50 2.08
N VAL A 252 -2.17 12.62 2.82
CA VAL A 252 -3.34 11.89 2.32
C VAL A 252 -4.52 12.81 2.04
N PHE A 253 -4.84 13.75 2.95
CA PHE A 253 -5.95 14.68 2.76
C PHE A 253 -5.71 15.71 1.65
N SER A 254 -4.46 16.05 1.36
CA SER A 254 -4.11 16.97 0.28
C SER A 254 -4.42 16.45 -1.11
N GLN A 255 -4.65 15.13 -1.24
CA GLN A 255 -4.83 14.42 -2.52
C GLN A 255 -3.64 14.59 -3.49
N VAL A 256 -2.52 15.13 -3.03
CA VAL A 256 -1.30 15.25 -3.83
C VAL A 256 -0.68 13.85 -3.98
N PRO A 257 -0.30 13.41 -5.19
CA PRO A 257 0.35 12.13 -5.39
C PRO A 257 1.58 11.97 -4.49
N GLY A 258 1.60 10.88 -3.70
CA GLY A 258 2.67 10.63 -2.73
C GLY A 258 2.80 11.67 -1.62
N GLY A 259 1.86 12.63 -1.48
CA GLY A 259 1.91 13.70 -0.49
C GLY A 259 3.09 14.66 -0.67
N ILE A 260 3.62 14.76 -1.92
CA ILE A 260 4.85 15.52 -2.22
C ILE A 260 4.68 16.99 -1.91
N GLY A 261 5.69 17.56 -1.27
CA GLY A 261 5.69 18.95 -0.81
C GLY A 261 4.91 19.15 0.48
N VAL A 262 3.75 18.50 0.66
CA VAL A 262 2.92 18.64 1.87
C VAL A 262 3.55 17.91 3.05
N PHE A 263 3.96 16.65 2.84
CA PHE A 263 4.62 15.84 3.87
C PHE A 263 5.93 16.48 4.33
N GLU A 264 6.76 16.92 3.39
CA GLU A 264 8.04 17.57 3.65
C GLU A 264 7.87 18.90 4.40
N THR A 265 6.90 19.71 3.99
CA THR A 265 6.64 21.01 4.62
C THR A 265 6.30 20.86 6.10
N VAL A 266 5.56 19.82 6.50
CA VAL A 266 5.25 19.58 7.91
C VAL A 266 6.53 19.39 8.72
N PHE A 267 7.50 18.60 8.24
CA PHE A 267 8.78 18.40 8.91
C PHE A 267 9.65 19.65 8.91
N LEU A 268 9.72 20.36 7.78
CA LEU A 268 10.53 21.59 7.66
C LEU A 268 10.03 22.74 8.54
N VAL A 269 8.71 22.78 8.81
CA VAL A 269 8.09 23.80 9.68
C VAL A 269 8.11 23.40 11.16
N ALA A 270 7.96 22.09 11.45
CA ALA A 270 7.83 21.62 12.83
C ALA A 270 9.20 21.44 13.52
N LEU A 271 10.27 21.21 12.75
CA LEU A 271 11.60 21.03 13.30
C LEU A 271 12.27 22.39 13.59
N PRO A 272 13.09 22.48 14.65
CA PRO A 272 13.74 23.75 15.03
C PRO A 272 14.63 24.30 13.92
N ASP A 273 14.65 25.62 13.78
CA ASP A 273 15.53 26.32 12.81
C ASP A 273 17.04 26.15 13.09
N THR A 274 17.40 25.61 14.25
CA THR A 274 18.78 25.25 14.59
C THR A 274 19.31 24.05 13.81
N VAL A 275 18.43 23.27 13.19
CA VAL A 275 18.79 22.13 12.35
C VAL A 275 18.87 22.59 10.90
N ASP A 276 19.98 22.24 10.25
CA ASP A 276 20.14 22.55 8.83
C ASP A 276 19.01 21.90 8.00
N LYS A 277 18.25 22.76 7.32
CA LYS A 277 17.13 22.34 6.48
C LYS A 277 17.58 21.43 5.32
N ALA A 278 18.83 21.53 4.87
CA ALA A 278 19.39 20.66 3.85
C ALA A 278 19.49 19.21 4.36
N ASN A 279 19.92 19.03 5.61
CA ASN A 279 20.01 17.69 6.25
C ASN A 279 18.63 17.07 6.46
N ILE A 280 17.64 17.87 6.90
CA ILE A 280 16.25 17.39 7.04
C ILE A 280 15.74 16.94 5.67
N PHE A 281 15.98 17.74 4.65
CA PHE A 281 15.53 17.46 3.30
C PHE A 281 16.23 16.22 2.72
N GLY A 282 17.53 16.05 2.97
CA GLY A 282 18.28 14.84 2.62
C GLY A 282 17.71 13.58 3.26
N ALA A 283 17.37 13.65 4.56
CA ALA A 283 16.73 12.55 5.26
C ALA A 283 15.34 12.19 4.69
N LEU A 284 14.53 13.21 4.35
CA LEU A 284 13.22 13.03 3.72
C LEU A 284 13.35 12.40 2.32
N LEU A 285 14.39 12.80 1.57
CA LEU A 285 14.67 12.22 0.27
C LEU A 285 15.13 10.76 0.38
N ALA A 286 16.03 10.45 1.32
CA ALA A 286 16.45 9.08 1.60
C ALA A 286 15.25 8.20 1.99
N TYR A 287 14.34 8.69 2.84
CA TYR A 287 13.09 8.04 3.16
C TYR A 287 12.27 7.72 1.91
N ARG A 288 12.13 8.67 0.98
CA ARG A 288 11.38 8.44 -0.26
C ARG A 288 12.03 7.36 -1.11
N ILE A 289 13.35 7.37 -1.23
CA ILE A 289 14.05 6.33 -1.99
C ILE A 289 13.83 4.96 -1.34
N ILE A 290 14.02 4.85 -0.03
CA ILE A 290 13.93 3.57 0.68
C ILE A 290 12.50 3.05 0.75
N TYR A 291 11.52 3.91 1.05
CA TYR A 291 10.14 3.46 1.30
C TYR A 291 9.26 3.42 0.04
N TYR A 292 9.58 4.24 -0.99
CA TYR A 292 8.76 4.32 -2.21
C TYR A 292 9.46 3.71 -3.42
N VAL A 293 10.72 4.14 -3.68
CA VAL A 293 11.44 3.77 -4.91
C VAL A 293 11.90 2.32 -4.88
N LEU A 294 12.64 1.93 -3.84
CA LEU A 294 13.21 0.58 -3.73
C LEU A 294 12.13 -0.51 -3.77
N PRO A 295 11.00 -0.42 -3.02
CA PRO A 295 9.95 -1.39 -3.14
C PRO A 295 9.26 -1.40 -4.51
N LEU A 296 9.08 -0.24 -5.14
CA LEU A 296 8.50 -0.16 -6.48
C LEU A 296 9.37 -0.89 -7.51
N ILE A 297 10.68 -0.65 -7.50
CA ILE A 297 11.62 -1.32 -8.40
C ILE A 297 11.67 -2.82 -8.08
N GLY A 298 11.84 -3.19 -6.81
CA GLY A 298 11.94 -4.59 -6.38
C GLY A 298 10.68 -5.39 -6.71
N MET A 299 9.52 -4.91 -6.30
CA MET A 299 8.25 -5.60 -6.54
C MET A 299 7.82 -5.53 -8.00
N GLY A 300 8.12 -4.42 -8.70
CA GLY A 300 7.90 -4.29 -10.13
C GLY A 300 8.72 -5.31 -10.93
N SER A 301 9.99 -5.49 -10.59
CA SER A 301 10.88 -6.48 -11.20
C SER A 301 10.40 -7.90 -10.94
N LEU A 302 10.03 -8.22 -9.69
CA LEU A 302 9.44 -9.52 -9.34
C LEU A 302 8.15 -9.80 -10.12
N PHE A 303 7.29 -8.80 -10.26
CA PHE A 303 6.06 -8.94 -11.04
C PHE A 303 6.36 -9.19 -12.53
N PHE A 304 7.34 -8.51 -13.09
CA PHE A 304 7.74 -8.70 -14.48
C PHE A 304 8.31 -10.13 -14.72
N ILE A 305 9.14 -10.62 -13.80
CA ILE A 305 9.67 -11.99 -13.83
C ILE A 305 8.52 -13.00 -13.73
N TYR A 306 7.58 -12.78 -12.81
CA TYR A 306 6.40 -13.63 -12.65
C TYR A 306 5.52 -13.67 -13.91
N GLU A 307 5.28 -12.53 -14.56
CA GLU A 307 4.51 -12.45 -15.80
C GLU A 307 5.23 -13.18 -16.97
N ARG A 308 6.56 -13.03 -17.07
CA ARG A 308 7.34 -13.76 -18.10
C ARG A 308 7.28 -15.26 -17.88
N TRP A 309 7.46 -15.70 -16.65
CA TRP A 309 7.36 -17.12 -16.29
C TRP A 309 5.98 -17.71 -16.61
N LEU A 310 4.90 -17.00 -16.28
CA LEU A 310 3.55 -17.41 -16.64
C LEU A 310 3.33 -17.52 -18.13
N ARG A 311 3.81 -16.55 -18.91
CA ARG A 311 3.70 -16.57 -20.38
C ARG A 311 4.48 -17.75 -20.99
N SER A 312 5.66 -18.04 -20.46
CA SER A 312 6.46 -19.19 -20.88
C SER A 312 5.72 -20.50 -20.62
N ARG A 313 5.20 -20.69 -19.40
CA ARG A 313 4.41 -21.89 -19.05
C ARG A 313 3.16 -22.05 -19.93
N MET A 314 2.47 -20.95 -20.21
CA MET A 314 1.27 -21.00 -21.06
C MET A 314 1.60 -21.36 -22.52
N LYS A 315 2.73 -20.85 -23.04
CA LYS A 315 3.21 -21.25 -24.37
C LYS A 315 3.56 -22.73 -24.44
N HIS A 316 4.27 -23.23 -23.42
CA HIS A 316 4.63 -24.65 -23.33
C HIS A 316 3.37 -25.54 -23.30
N TRP A 317 2.40 -25.21 -22.45
CA TRP A 317 1.12 -25.94 -22.36
C TRP A 317 0.33 -25.90 -23.68
N LEU A 318 0.29 -24.75 -24.38
CA LEU A 318 -0.37 -24.62 -25.67
C LEU A 318 0.31 -25.47 -26.76
N ASN A 319 1.62 -25.58 -26.74
CA ASN A 319 2.38 -26.41 -27.70
C ASN A 319 2.12 -27.91 -27.41
N GLU A 320 2.18 -28.33 -26.15
CA GLU A 320 1.81 -29.70 -25.78
C GLU A 320 0.37 -30.06 -26.15
N ALA A 321 -0.57 -29.14 -25.95
CA ALA A 321 -1.96 -29.35 -26.32
C ALA A 321 -2.12 -29.48 -27.87
N LYS A 322 -1.38 -28.69 -28.65
CA LYS A 322 -1.38 -28.78 -30.11
C LYS A 322 -0.83 -30.13 -30.60
N GLU A 323 0.16 -30.71 -29.94
CA GLU A 323 0.73 -32.01 -30.31
C GLU A 323 -0.18 -33.19 -29.88
N LYS A 324 -0.71 -33.14 -28.68
CA LYS A 324 -1.52 -34.24 -28.08
C LYS A 324 -2.93 -34.36 -28.68
N ILE A 325 -3.56 -33.27 -29.10
CA ILE A 325 -4.94 -33.27 -29.62
C ILE A 325 -5.02 -33.98 -30.98
N PRO A 326 -4.20 -33.68 -31.98
CA PRO A 326 -4.23 -34.40 -33.26
C PRO A 326 -3.96 -35.91 -33.11
N ALA A 327 -2.97 -36.28 -32.28
CA ALA A 327 -2.62 -37.67 -32.04
C ALA A 327 -3.80 -38.44 -31.39
N LYS A 328 -4.53 -37.82 -30.44
CA LYS A 328 -5.73 -38.44 -29.82
C LYS A 328 -6.87 -38.58 -30.82
N ILE A 329 -7.07 -37.61 -31.70
CA ILE A 329 -8.10 -37.66 -32.75
C ILE A 329 -7.78 -38.77 -33.80
N SER A 330 -6.51 -38.89 -34.20
CA SER A 330 -6.09 -39.95 -35.15
C SER A 330 -6.26 -41.33 -34.57
N ARG A 331 -5.94 -41.50 -33.25
CA ARG A 331 -6.15 -42.77 -32.54
C ARG A 331 -7.62 -43.17 -32.42
N ILE A 332 -8.51 -42.22 -32.10
CA ILE A 332 -9.95 -42.45 -32.06
C ILE A 332 -10.48 -42.82 -33.47
N LYS A 333 -10.03 -42.16 -34.53
CA LYS A 333 -10.41 -42.47 -35.90
C LYS A 333 -9.97 -43.89 -36.31
N SER A 334 -8.78 -44.33 -35.92
CA SER A 334 -8.29 -45.68 -36.19
C SER A 334 -9.09 -46.74 -35.43
N GLU A 335 -9.41 -46.53 -34.18
CA GLU A 335 -10.24 -47.44 -33.36
C GLU A 335 -11.67 -47.56 -33.91
N ILE A 336 -12.27 -46.51 -34.44
CA ILE A 336 -13.60 -46.55 -35.08
C ILE A 336 -13.53 -47.28 -36.42
N ARG A 337 -12.39 -47.21 -37.14
CA ARG A 337 -12.20 -47.91 -38.44
C ARG A 337 -11.99 -49.43 -38.26
N ILE A 338 -11.48 -49.87 -37.15
CA ILE A 338 -11.27 -51.28 -36.84
C ILE A 338 -12.57 -51.98 -36.35
N ARG A 339 -13.53 -51.18 -35.89
CA ARG A 339 -14.85 -51.73 -35.42
C ARG A 339 -15.94 -51.73 -36.49
N LYS A 340 -15.65 -51.27 -37.68
CA LYS A 340 -16.47 -51.43 -38.89
C LYS A 340 -15.89 -52.52 -39.79
#